data_5b4886bb89675424a3ddb6c8a4258f87
#
_entry.id   5b4886bb89675424a3ddb6c8a4258f87
#
_cell.length_a   1.000
_cell.length_b   1.000
_cell.length_c   1.000
_cell.angle_alpha   90.00
_cell.angle_beta   90.00
_cell.angle_gamma   90.00
#
_symmetry.space_group_name_H-M   'P 1'
#
loop_
_entity.id
_entity.type
_entity.pdbx_description
1 polymer ?
#
loop_
_entity_poly.entity_id
_entity_poly.type
_entity_poly.pdbx_seq_one_letter_code
_entity_poly.pdbx_strand_id
1 'polypeptide(L)'
;FDHLEQAAHALREGTVDAVVTAPVCKETLHEAGFRWPGQTEFFAERLETDNYAMCLTGKRLTVGLATIHTSLQSVPSLLETEELVRIGTLLKDFCIRKGIMRPRIALAALNPHAGEHGAFGDEDGSIIAPAVERLRAIHPDAAFDGPSVPDCVYRDAVEGNYDAVLAPYHDQGLIPLKLVDFHTAVNVTLGLPRPRLSP
;
A
#
# COMPACT_ATOMS: atom_id res chain seq x y z
N PHE A 1 -18.93 -17.93 -3.49
CA PHE A 1 -18.78 -16.69 -4.24
C PHE A 1 -19.89 -15.69 -3.87
N ASP A 2 -21.14 -16.13 -3.72
CA ASP A 2 -22.32 -15.29 -3.42
C ASP A 2 -22.15 -14.34 -2.24
N HIS A 3 -21.46 -14.77 -1.19
CA HIS A 3 -21.19 -13.91 -0.03
C HIS A 3 -20.31 -12.70 -0.37
N LEU A 4 -19.38 -12.84 -1.32
CA LEU A 4 -18.55 -11.71 -1.77
C LEU A 4 -19.39 -10.72 -2.59
N GLU A 5 -20.29 -11.21 -3.45
CA GLU A 5 -21.23 -10.36 -4.21
C GLU A 5 -22.19 -9.61 -3.28
N GLN A 6 -22.76 -10.29 -2.27
CA GLN A 6 -23.62 -9.66 -1.27
C GLN A 6 -22.87 -8.59 -0.46
N ALA A 7 -21.62 -8.87 -0.06
CA ALA A 7 -20.79 -7.91 0.67
C ALA A 7 -20.46 -6.67 -0.20
N ALA A 8 -20.10 -6.87 -1.46
CA ALA A 8 -19.83 -5.79 -2.41
C ALA A 8 -21.09 -4.95 -2.67
N HIS A 9 -22.23 -5.59 -2.84
CA HIS A 9 -23.52 -4.91 -3.00
C HIS A 9 -23.86 -4.08 -1.73
N ALA A 10 -23.71 -4.64 -0.54
CA ALA A 10 -23.98 -3.94 0.71
C ALA A 10 -23.07 -2.71 0.90
N LEU A 11 -21.78 -2.82 0.51
CA LEU A 11 -20.88 -1.65 0.49
C LEU A 11 -21.36 -0.58 -0.50
N ARG A 12 -21.73 -0.98 -1.72
CA ARG A 12 -22.18 -0.04 -2.76
C ARG A 12 -23.45 0.70 -2.35
N GLU A 13 -24.45 -0.02 -1.85
CA GLU A 13 -25.72 0.57 -1.39
C GLU A 13 -25.59 1.33 -0.05
N GLY A 14 -24.43 1.22 0.62
CA GLY A 14 -24.22 1.92 1.89
C GLY A 14 -25.00 1.34 3.08
N THR A 15 -25.44 0.08 2.96
CA THR A 15 -26.13 -0.63 4.08
C THR A 15 -25.15 -1.11 5.14
N VAL A 16 -23.85 -1.12 4.82
CA VAL A 16 -22.75 -1.36 5.76
C VAL A 16 -21.65 -0.31 5.56
N ASP A 17 -20.92 0.02 6.62
CA ASP A 17 -19.84 1.00 6.60
C ASP A 17 -18.50 0.41 6.16
N ALA A 18 -18.29 -0.89 6.37
CA ALA A 18 -17.08 -1.60 6.03
C ALA A 18 -17.34 -3.10 5.85
N VAL A 19 -16.41 -3.79 5.16
CA VAL A 19 -16.42 -5.25 5.05
C VAL A 19 -15.08 -5.81 5.52
N VAL A 20 -15.16 -6.86 6.35
CA VAL A 20 -14.00 -7.68 6.72
C VAL A 20 -14.17 -9.04 6.07
N THR A 21 -13.21 -9.40 5.19
CA THR A 21 -13.27 -10.67 4.45
C THR A 21 -12.37 -11.72 5.09
N ALA A 22 -12.89 -12.94 5.21
CA ALA A 22 -12.11 -14.11 5.63
C ALA A 22 -11.16 -14.58 4.50
N PRO A 23 -10.13 -15.37 4.82
CA PRO A 23 -9.35 -16.08 3.82
C PRO A 23 -10.22 -16.98 2.96
N VAL A 24 -9.86 -17.11 1.68
CA VAL A 24 -10.60 -17.93 0.70
C VAL A 24 -9.64 -18.88 -0.01
N CYS A 25 -10.15 -20.05 -0.38
CA CYS A 25 -9.44 -20.95 -1.28
C CYS A 25 -9.64 -20.45 -2.72
N LYS A 26 -8.55 -20.03 -3.38
CA LYS A 26 -8.61 -19.49 -4.74
C LYS A 26 -9.11 -20.53 -5.76
N GLU A 27 -8.67 -21.78 -5.64
CA GLU A 27 -9.10 -22.88 -6.53
C GLU A 27 -10.61 -23.03 -6.50
N THR A 28 -11.20 -23.19 -5.31
CA THR A 28 -12.66 -23.33 -5.14
C THR A 28 -13.42 -22.09 -5.64
N LEU A 29 -12.86 -20.89 -5.45
CA LEU A 29 -13.47 -19.66 -5.98
C LEU A 29 -13.45 -19.63 -7.51
N HIS A 30 -12.34 -20.02 -8.14
CA HIS A 30 -12.25 -20.11 -9.61
C HIS A 30 -13.23 -21.13 -10.18
N GLU A 31 -13.37 -22.31 -9.54
CA GLU A 31 -14.40 -23.30 -9.92
C GLU A 31 -15.83 -22.74 -9.83
N ALA A 32 -16.07 -21.83 -8.88
CA ALA A 32 -17.34 -21.12 -8.71
C ALA A 32 -17.51 -19.90 -9.65
N GLY A 33 -16.59 -19.70 -10.62
CA GLY A 33 -16.67 -18.62 -11.61
C GLY A 33 -16.03 -17.30 -11.18
N PHE A 34 -15.24 -17.26 -10.12
CA PHE A 34 -14.47 -16.07 -9.70
C PHE A 34 -13.30 -15.85 -10.66
N ARG A 35 -13.31 -14.76 -11.41
CA ARG A 35 -12.35 -14.47 -12.51
C ARG A 35 -11.21 -13.51 -12.12
N TRP A 36 -11.24 -12.93 -10.91
CA TRP A 36 -10.27 -11.93 -10.47
C TRP A 36 -9.02 -12.57 -9.87
N PRO A 37 -7.86 -11.91 -9.96
CA PRO A 37 -6.62 -12.37 -9.31
C PRO A 37 -6.76 -12.50 -7.78
N GLY A 38 -7.57 -11.63 -7.18
CA GLY A 38 -7.83 -11.62 -5.75
C GLY A 38 -9.09 -10.84 -5.37
N GLN A 39 -9.38 -10.82 -4.08
CA GLN A 39 -10.56 -10.10 -3.57
C GLN A 39 -10.43 -8.58 -3.72
N THR A 40 -9.21 -8.03 -3.73
CA THR A 40 -8.96 -6.60 -3.92
C THR A 40 -9.49 -6.12 -5.26
N GLU A 41 -9.12 -6.79 -6.34
CA GLU A 41 -9.55 -6.49 -7.71
C GLU A 41 -11.06 -6.70 -7.88
N PHE A 42 -11.61 -7.74 -7.24
CA PHE A 42 -13.04 -7.98 -7.22
C PHE A 42 -13.81 -6.80 -6.59
N PHE A 43 -13.42 -6.36 -5.39
CA PHE A 43 -14.10 -5.24 -4.73
C PHE A 43 -13.89 -3.92 -5.46
N ALA A 44 -12.71 -3.70 -6.04
CA ALA A 44 -12.44 -2.51 -6.84
C ALA A 44 -13.40 -2.42 -8.05
N GLU A 45 -13.54 -3.52 -8.81
CA GLU A 45 -14.47 -3.57 -9.94
C GLU A 45 -15.94 -3.39 -9.50
N ARG A 46 -16.36 -4.06 -8.43
CA ARG A 46 -17.75 -3.96 -7.92
C ARG A 46 -18.09 -2.58 -7.34
N LEU A 47 -17.09 -1.85 -6.86
CA LEU A 47 -17.22 -0.48 -6.34
C LEU A 47 -16.85 0.59 -7.37
N GLU A 48 -16.65 0.19 -8.62
CA GLU A 48 -16.41 1.07 -9.78
C GLU A 48 -15.20 2.02 -9.55
N THR A 49 -14.09 1.50 -8.99
CA THR A 49 -12.86 2.26 -8.81
C THR A 49 -11.66 1.52 -9.39
N ASP A 50 -10.81 2.24 -10.10
CA ASP A 50 -9.50 1.84 -10.58
C ASP A 50 -8.37 2.44 -9.74
N ASN A 51 -8.68 3.44 -8.89
CA ASN A 51 -7.73 4.08 -8.00
C ASN A 51 -7.67 3.40 -6.64
N TYR A 52 -7.00 2.27 -6.57
CA TYR A 52 -6.82 1.51 -5.32
C TYR A 52 -5.37 1.07 -5.13
N ALA A 53 -4.99 0.75 -3.88
CA ALA A 53 -3.68 0.21 -3.54
C ALA A 53 -3.76 -0.73 -2.34
N MET A 54 -2.78 -1.62 -2.23
CA MET A 54 -2.63 -2.51 -1.08
C MET A 54 -1.85 -1.83 0.03
N CYS A 55 -2.39 -1.89 1.25
CA CYS A 55 -1.74 -1.42 2.46
C CYS A 55 -1.90 -2.44 3.56
N LEU A 56 -0.87 -2.68 4.34
CA LEU A 56 -0.97 -3.39 5.60
C LEU A 56 -0.71 -2.42 6.75
N THR A 57 -1.55 -2.47 7.77
CA THR A 57 -1.41 -1.61 8.95
C THR A 57 -1.54 -2.44 10.23
N GLY A 58 -0.56 -2.32 11.10
CA GLY A 58 -0.53 -2.88 12.43
C GLY A 58 -0.60 -1.80 13.51
N LYS A 59 -0.23 -2.16 14.73
CA LYS A 59 -0.14 -1.22 15.85
C LYS A 59 1.08 -0.30 15.75
N ARG A 60 2.18 -0.82 15.21
CA ARG A 60 3.50 -0.16 15.18
C ARG A 60 3.92 0.30 13.81
N LEU A 61 3.48 -0.39 12.74
CA LEU A 61 3.92 -0.11 11.39
C LEU A 61 2.74 -0.10 10.41
N THR A 62 2.75 0.85 9.49
CA THR A 62 1.83 0.95 8.35
C THR A 62 2.66 0.99 7.07
N VAL A 63 2.33 0.12 6.11
CA VAL A 63 3.08 0.00 4.85
C VAL A 63 2.13 -0.01 3.66
N GLY A 64 2.29 0.95 2.76
CA GLY A 64 1.72 0.92 1.41
C GLY A 64 2.69 0.22 0.45
N LEU A 65 2.18 -0.45 -0.56
CA LEU A 65 2.99 -1.21 -1.52
C LEU A 65 2.82 -0.64 -2.93
N ALA A 66 3.94 -0.31 -3.58
CA ALA A 66 3.93 0.15 -4.97
C ALA A 66 3.76 -1.03 -5.95
N THR A 67 4.51 -2.11 -5.75
CA THR A 67 4.32 -3.36 -6.50
C THR A 67 3.96 -4.48 -5.52
N ILE A 68 3.11 -5.41 -5.95
CA ILE A 68 2.59 -6.47 -5.09
C ILE A 68 3.03 -7.86 -5.61
N HIS A 69 2.17 -8.62 -6.23
CA HIS A 69 2.37 -10.02 -6.61
C HIS A 69 3.14 -10.16 -7.94
N THR A 70 4.38 -9.68 -7.98
CA THR A 70 5.27 -9.76 -9.14
C THR A 70 6.63 -10.32 -8.75
N SER A 71 7.42 -10.76 -9.74
CA SER A 71 8.79 -11.21 -9.48
C SER A 71 9.68 -10.05 -9.07
N LEU A 72 10.63 -10.29 -8.16
CA LEU A 72 11.58 -9.24 -7.75
C LEU A 72 12.34 -8.65 -8.95
N GLN A 73 12.67 -9.48 -9.94
CA GLN A 73 13.35 -9.04 -11.18
C GLN A 73 12.52 -8.04 -11.98
N SER A 74 11.19 -8.11 -11.91
CA SER A 74 10.29 -7.21 -12.66
C SER A 74 10.05 -5.87 -11.94
N VAL A 75 10.37 -5.78 -10.64
CA VAL A 75 10.07 -4.60 -9.84
C VAL A 75 10.65 -3.31 -10.45
N PRO A 76 11.93 -3.23 -10.84
CA PRO A 76 12.49 -1.98 -11.37
C PRO A 76 11.75 -1.47 -12.61
N SER A 77 11.30 -2.37 -13.48
CA SER A 77 10.57 -2.03 -14.70
C SER A 77 9.11 -1.66 -14.51
N LEU A 78 8.55 -1.96 -13.34
CA LEU A 78 7.16 -1.66 -12.98
C LEU A 78 7.03 -0.42 -12.09
N LEU A 79 8.14 0.10 -11.56
CA LEU A 79 8.12 1.32 -10.77
C LEU A 79 7.98 2.53 -11.69
N GLU A 80 6.98 3.36 -11.40
CA GLU A 80 6.72 4.61 -12.10
C GLU A 80 6.48 5.74 -11.09
N THR A 81 7.02 6.92 -11.39
CA THR A 81 6.84 8.12 -10.56
C THR A 81 5.36 8.43 -10.32
N GLU A 82 4.53 8.34 -11.38
CA GLU A 82 3.08 8.61 -11.29
C GLU A 82 2.37 7.66 -10.34
N GLU A 83 2.74 6.39 -10.40
CA GLU A 83 2.16 5.36 -9.54
C GLU A 83 2.54 5.56 -8.07
N LEU A 84 3.80 5.90 -7.80
CA LEU A 84 4.23 6.25 -6.44
C LEU A 84 3.51 7.49 -5.90
N VAL A 85 3.29 8.51 -6.72
CA VAL A 85 2.51 9.69 -6.35
C VAL A 85 1.06 9.33 -6.05
N ARG A 86 0.44 8.51 -6.89
CA ARG A 86 -0.93 8.04 -6.71
C ARG A 86 -1.09 7.26 -5.39
N ILE A 87 -0.23 6.28 -5.16
CA ILE A 87 -0.28 5.45 -3.94
C ILE A 87 0.10 6.26 -2.70
N GLY A 88 1.09 7.13 -2.79
CA GLY A 88 1.47 8.06 -1.71
C GLY A 88 0.31 8.96 -1.27
N THR A 89 -0.48 9.43 -2.23
CA THR A 89 -1.72 10.20 -1.96
C THR A 89 -2.75 9.35 -1.23
N LEU A 90 -3.02 8.12 -1.70
CA LEU A 90 -3.94 7.21 -1.02
C LEU A 90 -3.49 6.86 0.41
N LEU A 91 -2.19 6.66 0.60
CA LEU A 91 -1.61 6.36 1.90
C LEU A 91 -1.73 7.55 2.87
N LYS A 92 -1.51 8.77 2.38
CA LYS A 92 -1.75 10.02 3.13
C LYS A 92 -3.22 10.12 3.57
N ASP A 93 -4.16 9.92 2.65
CA ASP A 93 -5.58 9.98 2.95
C ASP A 93 -6.00 8.91 3.97
N PHE A 94 -5.41 7.74 3.90
CA PHE A 94 -5.59 6.69 4.90
C PHE A 94 -5.08 7.11 6.29
N CYS A 95 -3.90 7.70 6.38
CA CYS A 95 -3.36 8.23 7.64
C CYS A 95 -4.26 9.32 8.25
N ILE A 96 -4.81 10.20 7.42
CA ILE A 96 -5.77 11.21 7.87
C ILE A 96 -7.06 10.56 8.40
N ARG A 97 -7.59 9.54 7.72
CA ARG A 97 -8.75 8.77 8.21
C ARG A 97 -8.47 8.05 9.54
N LYS A 98 -7.22 7.68 9.81
CA LYS A 98 -6.76 7.16 11.12
C LYS A 98 -6.65 8.24 12.20
N GLY A 99 -6.90 9.51 11.89
CA GLY A 99 -6.82 10.63 12.84
C GLY A 99 -5.47 11.35 12.88
N ILE A 100 -4.54 11.04 11.95
CA ILE A 100 -3.23 11.71 11.87
C ILE A 100 -3.38 12.94 10.98
N MET A 101 -3.48 14.12 11.56
CA MET A 101 -3.78 15.37 10.84
C MET A 101 -2.68 15.84 9.89
N ARG A 102 -1.41 15.53 10.19
CA ARG A 102 -0.24 15.88 9.36
C ARG A 102 0.67 14.66 9.25
N PRO A 103 0.33 13.68 8.42
CA PRO A 103 1.08 12.44 8.35
C PRO A 103 2.49 12.65 7.78
N ARG A 104 3.44 11.92 8.37
CA ARG A 104 4.83 11.82 7.91
C ARG A 104 4.99 10.47 7.22
N ILE A 105 5.25 10.50 5.93
CA ILE A 105 5.29 9.31 5.08
C ILE A 105 6.68 9.22 4.44
N ALA A 106 7.36 8.10 4.66
CA ALA A 106 8.62 7.82 3.99
C ALA A 106 8.39 6.98 2.73
N LEU A 107 9.05 7.33 1.62
CA LEU A 107 9.19 6.46 0.46
C LEU A 107 10.51 5.71 0.62
N ALA A 108 10.43 4.40 0.82
CA ALA A 108 11.63 3.57 0.91
C ALA A 108 12.34 3.50 -0.45
N ALA A 109 13.65 3.53 -0.45
CA ALA A 109 14.45 3.34 -1.65
C ALA A 109 14.31 1.89 -2.18
N LEU A 110 14.52 1.73 -3.47
CA LEU A 110 14.58 0.41 -4.09
C LEU A 110 15.93 -0.26 -3.80
N ASN A 111 17.00 0.50 -3.97
CA ASN A 111 18.37 0.00 -3.91
C ASN A 111 19.03 0.23 -2.54
N PRO A 112 20.07 -0.55 -2.19
CA PRO A 112 20.87 -0.30 -1.00
C PRO A 112 21.38 1.14 -0.97
N HIS A 113 21.42 1.75 0.22
CA HIS A 113 21.92 3.13 0.43
C HIS A 113 21.23 4.19 -0.47
N ALA A 114 19.97 3.94 -0.88
CA ALA A 114 19.22 4.79 -1.80
C ALA A 114 19.98 5.04 -3.13
N GLY A 115 20.57 3.97 -3.69
CA GLY A 115 21.30 4.00 -4.95
C GLY A 115 22.71 4.57 -4.89
N GLU A 116 23.14 5.18 -3.77
CA GLU A 116 24.48 5.78 -3.56
C GLU A 116 24.99 6.54 -4.79
N HIS A 117 24.23 7.57 -5.20
CA HIS A 117 24.54 8.40 -6.39
C HIS A 117 24.64 7.60 -7.71
N GLY A 118 23.86 6.51 -7.85
CA GLY A 118 23.82 5.66 -9.03
C GLY A 118 24.80 4.48 -9.01
N ALA A 119 25.56 4.29 -7.91
CA ALA A 119 26.50 3.16 -7.79
C ALA A 119 25.75 1.80 -7.72
N PHE A 120 24.52 1.78 -7.21
CA PHE A 120 23.70 0.58 -7.04
C PHE A 120 22.42 0.60 -7.87
N GLY A 121 22.26 1.55 -8.78
CA GLY A 121 21.08 1.72 -9.63
C GLY A 121 20.58 3.16 -9.63
N ASP A 122 19.86 3.53 -10.68
CA ASP A 122 19.40 4.90 -10.93
C ASP A 122 17.93 5.13 -10.51
N GLU A 123 17.18 4.07 -10.17
CA GLU A 123 15.74 4.11 -9.94
C GLU A 123 15.37 5.05 -8.79
N ASP A 124 16.21 5.08 -7.74
CA ASP A 124 15.99 5.94 -6.59
C ASP A 124 16.06 7.42 -6.96
N GLY A 125 17.01 7.79 -7.80
CA GLY A 125 17.19 9.15 -8.30
C GLY A 125 16.22 9.52 -9.42
N SER A 126 15.91 8.59 -10.32
CA SER A 126 15.13 8.85 -11.53
C SER A 126 13.62 8.65 -11.36
N ILE A 127 13.18 7.86 -10.36
CA ILE A 127 11.77 7.50 -10.15
C ILE A 127 11.29 7.94 -8.76
N ILE A 128 11.98 7.53 -7.68
CA ILE A 128 11.48 7.73 -6.32
C ILE A 128 11.67 9.18 -5.87
N ALA A 129 12.83 9.79 -6.08
CA ALA A 129 13.07 11.18 -5.69
C ALA A 129 12.09 12.15 -6.37
N PRO A 130 11.82 12.07 -7.69
CA PRO A 130 10.78 12.89 -8.34
C PRO A 130 9.37 12.67 -7.75
N ALA A 131 9.03 11.42 -7.35
CA ALA A 131 7.75 11.16 -6.71
C ALA A 131 7.64 11.87 -5.36
N VAL A 132 8.70 11.86 -4.55
CA VAL A 132 8.74 12.58 -3.26
C VAL A 132 8.56 14.08 -3.46
N GLU A 133 9.29 14.68 -4.42
CA GLU A 133 9.17 16.11 -4.73
C GLU A 133 7.75 16.48 -5.15
N ARG A 134 7.12 15.68 -5.99
CA ARG A 134 5.74 15.91 -6.42
C ARG A 134 4.74 15.76 -5.28
N LEU A 135 4.88 14.74 -4.45
CA LEU A 135 4.04 14.55 -3.26
C LEU A 135 4.13 15.75 -2.30
N ARG A 136 5.33 16.27 -2.07
CA ARG A 136 5.53 17.50 -1.28
C ARG A 136 4.84 18.71 -1.88
N ALA A 137 4.89 18.85 -3.20
CA ALA A 137 4.29 19.97 -3.90
C ALA A 137 2.75 19.94 -3.86
N ILE A 138 2.14 18.76 -4.02
CA ILE A 138 0.67 18.63 -4.07
C ILE A 138 0.02 18.47 -2.68
N HIS A 139 0.79 18.11 -1.64
CA HIS A 139 0.29 17.86 -0.29
C HIS A 139 1.05 18.64 0.78
N PRO A 140 0.85 19.98 0.88
CA PRO A 140 1.51 20.81 1.90
C PRO A 140 1.03 20.50 3.34
N ASP A 141 -0.04 19.72 3.47
CA ASP A 141 -0.63 19.25 4.73
C ASP A 141 0.00 17.95 5.26
N ALA A 142 0.98 17.37 4.54
CA ALA A 142 1.71 16.18 4.94
C ALA A 142 3.22 16.35 4.74
N ALA A 143 4.02 15.51 5.39
CA ALA A 143 5.46 15.43 5.15
C ALA A 143 5.77 14.14 4.38
N PHE A 144 6.50 14.28 3.29
CA PHE A 144 7.00 13.14 2.51
C PHE A 144 8.52 13.16 2.47
N ASP A 145 9.16 12.07 2.87
CA ASP A 145 10.61 11.92 2.87
C ASP A 145 11.03 10.74 2.00
N GLY A 146 12.21 10.85 1.41
CA GLY A 146 12.77 9.79 0.60
C GLY A 146 13.58 10.31 -0.61
N PRO A 147 14.15 9.38 -1.38
CA PRO A 147 14.24 7.95 -1.12
C PRO A 147 14.96 7.66 0.20
N SER A 148 14.31 6.95 1.10
CA SER A 148 14.83 6.64 2.45
C SER A 148 15.53 5.28 2.44
N VAL A 149 16.69 5.20 3.09
CA VAL A 149 17.51 3.98 3.13
C VAL A 149 16.73 2.80 3.73
N PRO A 150 16.56 1.66 3.01
CA PRO A 150 15.62 0.61 3.36
C PRO A 150 15.90 -0.09 4.70
N ASP A 151 17.16 -0.27 5.07
CA ASP A 151 17.56 -0.93 6.32
C ASP A 151 17.36 -0.05 7.56
N CYS A 152 17.08 1.24 7.39
CA CYS A 152 16.83 2.20 8.48
C CYS A 152 15.36 2.60 8.59
N VAL A 153 14.69 2.86 7.47
CA VAL A 153 13.38 3.52 7.42
C VAL A 153 12.28 2.80 8.21
N TYR A 154 12.30 1.47 8.22
CA TYR A 154 11.29 0.70 8.97
C TYR A 154 11.50 0.75 10.47
N ARG A 155 12.75 0.78 10.94
CA ARG A 155 13.06 1.04 12.35
C ARG A 155 12.57 2.44 12.74
N ASP A 156 12.88 3.44 11.95
CA ASP A 156 12.50 4.82 12.20
C ASP A 156 10.96 4.98 12.24
N ALA A 157 10.23 4.26 11.38
CA ALA A 157 8.78 4.22 11.42
C ALA A 157 8.25 3.54 12.70
N VAL A 158 8.85 2.42 13.11
CA VAL A 158 8.48 1.70 14.34
C VAL A 158 8.78 2.56 15.60
N GLU A 159 9.80 3.41 15.56
CA GLU A 159 10.14 4.37 16.61
C GLU A 159 9.25 5.63 16.59
N GLY A 160 8.35 5.75 15.60
CA GLY A 160 7.40 6.84 15.51
C GLY A 160 7.91 8.09 14.78
N ASN A 161 9.01 7.99 14.02
CA ASN A 161 9.50 9.08 13.18
C ASN A 161 8.65 9.24 11.91
N TYR A 162 8.03 8.15 11.43
CA TYR A 162 7.08 8.11 10.31
C TYR A 162 5.79 7.43 10.72
N ASP A 163 4.69 7.87 10.13
CA ASP A 163 3.35 7.33 10.36
C ASP A 163 3.00 6.21 9.36
N ALA A 164 3.70 6.20 8.22
CA ALA A 164 3.63 5.14 7.22
C ALA A 164 4.89 5.11 6.34
N VAL A 165 5.13 3.95 5.71
CA VAL A 165 6.18 3.76 4.71
C VAL A 165 5.53 3.30 3.40
N LEU A 166 5.88 3.92 2.28
CA LEU A 166 5.57 3.41 0.94
C LEU A 166 6.77 2.58 0.45
N ALA A 167 6.56 1.28 0.34
CA ALA A 167 7.59 0.32 -0.10
C ALA A 167 7.53 0.08 -1.62
N PRO A 168 8.65 0.05 -2.33
CA PRO A 168 8.72 -0.29 -3.75
C PRO A 168 8.15 -1.67 -4.09
N TYR A 169 8.31 -2.66 -3.22
CA TYR A 169 7.86 -4.03 -3.47
C TYR A 169 7.39 -4.73 -2.19
N HIS A 170 6.64 -5.80 -2.41
CA HIS A 170 5.93 -6.57 -1.41
C HIS A 170 6.80 -6.97 -0.20
N ASP A 171 7.88 -7.72 -0.41
CA ASP A 171 8.63 -8.31 0.71
C ASP A 171 9.47 -7.27 1.46
N GLN A 172 9.94 -6.21 0.80
CA GLN A 172 10.62 -5.12 1.49
C GLN A 172 9.74 -4.50 2.58
N GLY A 173 8.45 -4.34 2.30
CA GLY A 173 7.49 -3.78 3.27
C GLY A 173 6.94 -4.80 4.25
N LEU A 174 6.64 -6.03 3.78
CA LEU A 174 5.93 -7.00 4.60
C LEU A 174 6.81 -7.79 5.56
N ILE A 175 8.10 -7.99 5.25
CA ILE A 175 9.04 -8.64 6.18
C ILE A 175 9.12 -7.85 7.49
N PRO A 176 9.47 -6.55 7.50
CA PRO A 176 9.53 -5.78 8.74
C PRO A 176 8.16 -5.63 9.42
N LEU A 177 7.08 -5.46 8.65
CA LEU A 177 5.74 -5.35 9.22
C LEU A 177 5.34 -6.63 9.95
N LYS A 178 5.51 -7.79 9.33
CA LYS A 178 5.18 -9.07 9.96
C LYS A 178 6.11 -9.42 11.12
N LEU A 179 7.34 -8.91 11.11
CA LEU A 179 8.25 -9.10 12.24
C LEU A 179 7.73 -8.40 13.51
N VAL A 180 7.15 -7.21 13.38
CA VAL A 180 6.73 -6.39 14.53
C VAL A 180 5.24 -6.49 14.86
N ASP A 181 4.39 -6.80 13.88
CA ASP A 181 2.92 -6.72 13.99
C ASP A 181 2.18 -7.97 13.47
N PHE A 182 2.81 -9.15 13.42
CA PHE A 182 2.26 -10.36 12.80
C PHE A 182 0.79 -10.64 13.20
N HIS A 183 0.47 -10.52 14.49
CA HIS A 183 -0.86 -10.84 15.03
C HIS A 183 -1.83 -9.66 15.03
N THR A 184 -1.39 -8.46 14.66
CA THR A 184 -2.19 -7.24 14.73
C THR A 184 -2.32 -6.53 13.39
N ALA A 185 -1.54 -6.93 12.41
CA ALA A 185 -1.61 -6.35 11.08
C ALA A 185 -2.86 -6.80 10.33
N VAL A 186 -3.49 -5.86 9.65
CA VAL A 186 -4.60 -6.09 8.74
C VAL A 186 -4.27 -5.56 7.36
N ASN A 187 -4.71 -6.26 6.33
CA ASN A 187 -4.65 -5.79 4.95
C ASN A 187 -5.84 -4.85 4.71
N VAL A 188 -5.57 -3.67 4.20
CA VAL A 188 -6.55 -2.64 3.86
C VAL A 188 -6.43 -2.33 2.38
N THR A 189 -7.52 -2.36 1.65
CA THR A 189 -7.56 -1.84 0.29
C THR A 189 -7.81 -0.34 0.35
N LEU A 190 -6.77 0.45 0.07
CA LEU A 190 -6.86 1.91 -0.05
C LEU A 190 -7.69 2.30 -1.29
N GLY A 191 -8.27 3.50 -1.29
CA GLY A 191 -8.96 4.06 -2.44
C GLY A 191 -10.39 3.60 -2.66
N LEU A 192 -10.84 2.55 -1.99
CA LEU A 192 -12.24 2.14 -2.04
C LEU A 192 -13.13 3.20 -1.35
N PRO A 193 -14.35 3.44 -1.86
CA PRO A 193 -15.30 4.39 -1.26
C PRO A 193 -15.63 4.04 0.19
N ARG A 194 -15.65 2.75 0.52
CA ARG A 194 -15.83 2.20 1.87
C ARG A 194 -14.75 1.17 2.18
N PRO A 195 -14.30 1.08 3.45
CA PRO A 195 -13.20 0.19 3.82
C PRO A 195 -13.50 -1.29 3.55
N ARG A 196 -12.55 -1.96 2.91
CA ARG A 196 -12.46 -3.41 2.86
C ARG A 196 -11.16 -3.84 3.51
N LEU A 197 -11.27 -4.75 4.49
CA LEU A 197 -10.15 -5.26 5.28
C LEU A 197 -10.10 -6.79 5.21
N SER A 198 -8.91 -7.35 5.43
CA SER A 198 -8.75 -8.78 5.76
C SER A 198 -7.63 -8.96 6.77
N PRO A 199 -7.77 -9.94 7.69
CA PRO A 199 -6.74 -10.29 8.65
C PRO A 199 -5.51 -10.91 7.97
#